data_b2493a9cb3a8d0d02e20a14c92381057
#
_entry.id   b2493a9cb3a8d0d02e20a14c92381057
#
_cell.length_a   1.000
_cell.length_b   1.000
_cell.length_c   1.000
_cell.angle_alpha   90.00
_cell.angle_beta   90.00
_cell.angle_gamma   90.00
#
_symmetry.space_group_name_H-M   'P 1'
#
loop_
_entity.id
_entity.type
_entity.pdbx_description
1 polymer ?
#
loop_
_entity_poly.entity_id
_entity_poly.type
_entity_poly.pdbx_seq_one_letter_code
_entity_poly.pdbx_strand_id
1 'polypeptide(L)'
;MILVSSFRKLVQQVSFVMTAPTFASFVTVLTGWVFTRRRTVTGMIMAADAVGAKHHSAYHRVFAAARWSLDQLGLAVFDRILPWLGKGPIMLGLDDTLARKRGLKVYGVGMHHDPLISTRRVALTNW
;
A
#
# COMPACT_ATOMS: atom_id res chain seq x y z
N MET A 1 -1.82 -13.02 -15.98
CA MET A 1 -1.14 -13.70 -14.83
C MET A 1 -2.16 -13.95 -13.73
N ILE A 2 -2.20 -15.13 -13.15
CA ILE A 2 -3.23 -15.55 -12.18
C ILE A 2 -2.58 -15.72 -10.82
N LEU A 3 -3.15 -15.05 -9.80
CA LEU A 3 -2.77 -15.29 -8.41
C LEU A 3 -3.13 -16.72 -7.99
N VAL A 4 -2.30 -17.32 -7.16
CA VAL A 4 -2.58 -18.62 -6.54
C VAL A 4 -3.95 -18.55 -5.83
N SER A 5 -4.75 -19.61 -5.96
CA SER A 5 -6.14 -19.64 -5.48
C SER A 5 -6.27 -19.31 -3.98
N SER A 6 -5.34 -19.74 -3.15
CA SER A 6 -5.29 -19.42 -1.72
C SER A 6 -5.09 -17.91 -1.46
N PHE A 7 -4.17 -17.27 -2.18
CA PHE A 7 -3.94 -15.84 -2.06
C PHE A 7 -5.15 -15.02 -2.57
N ARG A 8 -5.76 -15.47 -3.66
CA ARG A 8 -6.99 -14.84 -4.17
C ARG A 8 -8.12 -14.91 -3.15
N LYS A 9 -8.32 -16.05 -2.48
CA LYS A 9 -9.30 -16.19 -1.40
C LYS A 9 -9.00 -15.26 -0.23
N LEU A 10 -7.73 -15.10 0.14
CA LEU A 10 -7.31 -14.18 1.19
C LEU A 10 -7.64 -12.73 0.82
N VAL A 11 -7.26 -12.30 -0.38
CA VAL A 11 -7.55 -10.92 -0.86
C VAL A 11 -9.05 -10.67 -0.96
N GLN A 12 -9.84 -11.67 -1.37
CA GLN A 12 -11.30 -11.54 -1.44
C GLN A 12 -11.95 -11.19 -0.09
N GLN A 13 -11.34 -11.57 1.01
CA GLN A 13 -11.87 -11.32 2.36
C GLN A 13 -11.88 -9.84 2.75
N VAL A 14 -11.13 -8.99 2.07
CA VAL A 14 -11.14 -7.53 2.29
C VAL A 14 -11.99 -6.78 1.24
N SER A 15 -12.73 -7.51 0.39
CA SER A 15 -13.54 -6.89 -0.67
C SER A 15 -14.63 -5.94 -0.17
N PHE A 16 -15.15 -6.18 1.04
CA PHE A 16 -16.21 -5.36 1.65
C PHE A 16 -15.75 -3.93 2.01
N VAL A 17 -14.45 -3.69 2.09
CA VAL A 17 -13.87 -2.37 2.40
C VAL A 17 -13.97 -1.41 1.21
N MET A 18 -14.23 -1.92 0.01
CA MET A 18 -14.20 -1.17 -1.24
C MET A 18 -15.44 -1.44 -2.08
N THR A 19 -15.76 -0.51 -2.98
CA THR A 19 -16.74 -0.81 -4.04
C THR A 19 -16.19 -1.85 -5.01
N ALA A 20 -17.04 -2.64 -5.64
CA ALA A 20 -16.62 -3.70 -6.55
C ALA A 20 -15.68 -3.23 -7.69
N PRO A 21 -15.91 -2.08 -8.36
CA PRO A 21 -14.98 -1.57 -9.37
C PRO A 21 -13.62 -1.17 -8.81
N THR A 22 -13.60 -0.60 -7.60
CA THR A 22 -12.36 -0.23 -6.88
C THR A 22 -11.61 -1.48 -6.49
N PHE A 23 -12.29 -2.47 -5.92
CA PHE A 23 -11.70 -3.73 -5.52
C PHE A 23 -11.08 -4.48 -6.71
N ALA A 24 -11.76 -4.54 -7.85
CA ALA A 24 -11.20 -5.14 -9.06
C ALA A 24 -9.91 -4.46 -9.52
N SER A 25 -9.85 -3.12 -9.46
CA SER A 25 -8.64 -2.37 -9.79
C SER A 25 -7.54 -2.56 -8.73
N PHE A 26 -7.92 -2.61 -7.45
CA PHE A 26 -7.00 -2.92 -6.33
C PHE A 26 -6.35 -4.29 -6.49
N VAL A 27 -7.13 -5.34 -6.80
CA VAL A 27 -6.62 -6.70 -7.03
C VAL A 27 -5.62 -6.73 -8.18
N THR A 28 -5.89 -6.01 -9.27
CA THR A 28 -4.96 -5.91 -10.40
C THR A 28 -3.64 -5.25 -9.99
N VAL A 29 -3.72 -4.13 -9.29
CA VAL A 29 -2.53 -3.39 -8.81
C VAL A 29 -1.74 -4.24 -7.81
N LEU A 30 -2.42 -4.90 -6.87
CA LEU A 30 -1.79 -5.79 -5.90
C LEU A 30 -1.10 -6.97 -6.57
N THR A 31 -1.75 -7.59 -7.56
CA THR A 31 -1.14 -8.66 -8.37
C THR A 31 0.14 -8.17 -9.05
N GLY A 32 0.05 -7.03 -9.72
CA GLY A 32 1.21 -6.44 -10.38
C GLY A 32 2.31 -6.04 -9.40
N TRP A 33 1.97 -5.56 -8.22
CA TRP A 33 2.93 -5.21 -7.17
C TRP A 33 3.77 -6.41 -6.72
N VAL A 34 3.16 -7.57 -6.62
CA VAL A 34 3.87 -8.82 -6.26
C VAL A 34 4.89 -9.22 -7.35
N PHE A 35 4.55 -9.02 -8.62
CA PHE A 35 5.36 -9.52 -9.74
C PHE A 35 6.29 -8.48 -10.38
N THR A 36 6.13 -7.20 -10.07
CA THR A 36 6.96 -6.14 -10.67
C THR A 36 8.16 -5.77 -9.81
N ARG A 37 9.29 -5.50 -10.47
CA ARG A 37 10.44 -4.85 -9.83
C ARG A 37 10.24 -3.34 -9.69
N ARG A 38 9.54 -2.72 -10.65
CA ARG A 38 9.24 -1.28 -10.65
C ARG A 38 7.87 -1.05 -10.03
N ARG A 39 7.82 -0.63 -8.79
CA ARG A 39 6.57 -0.37 -8.03
C ARG A 39 5.92 0.96 -8.44
N THR A 40 5.76 1.19 -9.74
CA THR A 40 4.94 2.25 -10.31
C THR A 40 3.62 1.66 -10.75
N VAL A 41 2.55 2.45 -10.78
CA VAL A 41 1.22 1.97 -11.20
C VAL A 41 1.27 1.36 -12.61
N THR A 42 1.98 2.01 -13.54
CA THR A 42 2.16 1.48 -14.90
C THR A 42 2.92 0.14 -14.89
N GLY A 43 4.00 0.02 -14.10
CA GLY A 43 4.73 -1.23 -13.96
C GLY A 43 3.87 -2.35 -13.39
N MET A 44 3.00 -2.04 -12.42
CA MET A 44 2.05 -3.00 -11.84
C MET A 44 1.01 -3.47 -12.87
N ILE A 45 0.46 -2.54 -13.67
CA ILE A 45 -0.52 -2.86 -14.73
C ILE A 45 0.11 -3.80 -15.76
N MET A 46 1.34 -3.51 -16.19
CA MET A 46 2.08 -4.35 -17.13
C MET A 46 2.37 -5.73 -16.56
N ALA A 47 2.86 -5.81 -15.31
CA ALA A 47 3.18 -7.06 -14.66
C ALA A 47 1.94 -7.93 -14.36
N ALA A 48 0.77 -7.31 -14.17
CA ALA A 48 -0.51 -7.99 -14.01
C ALA A 48 -1.13 -8.45 -15.34
N ASP A 49 -0.51 -8.13 -16.48
CA ASP A 49 -1.06 -8.37 -17.83
C ASP A 49 -2.44 -7.72 -18.03
N ALA A 50 -2.58 -6.51 -17.54
CA ALA A 50 -3.84 -5.76 -17.52
C ALA A 50 -3.84 -4.52 -18.43
N VAL A 51 -2.86 -4.43 -19.34
CA VAL A 51 -2.78 -3.36 -20.32
C VAL A 51 -4.00 -3.45 -21.25
N GLY A 52 -4.73 -2.35 -21.41
CA GLY A 52 -5.93 -2.30 -22.24
C GLY A 52 -7.22 -2.83 -21.59
N ALA A 53 -7.14 -3.52 -20.44
CA ALA A 53 -8.34 -3.99 -19.73
C ALA A 53 -9.19 -2.82 -19.19
N LYS A 54 -8.55 -1.74 -18.76
CA LYS A 54 -9.16 -0.47 -18.36
C LYS A 54 -8.22 0.68 -18.70
N HIS A 55 -8.75 1.90 -18.77
CA HIS A 55 -7.91 3.08 -18.88
C HIS A 55 -6.99 3.19 -17.64
N HIS A 56 -5.72 3.54 -17.83
CA HIS A 56 -4.71 3.57 -16.76
C HIS A 56 -5.11 4.42 -15.56
N SER A 57 -5.86 5.51 -15.77
CA SER A 57 -6.35 6.36 -14.70
C SER A 57 -7.27 5.63 -13.71
N ALA A 58 -7.94 4.55 -14.12
CA ALA A 58 -8.78 3.75 -13.22
C ALA A 58 -7.95 3.09 -12.10
N TYR A 59 -6.73 2.70 -12.40
CA TYR A 59 -5.81 2.14 -11.42
C TYR A 59 -5.18 3.21 -10.53
N HIS A 60 -4.84 4.38 -11.09
CA HIS A 60 -4.37 5.53 -10.30
C HIS A 60 -5.41 6.01 -9.29
N ARG A 61 -6.70 5.95 -9.64
CA ARG A 61 -7.79 6.35 -8.75
C ARG A 61 -7.89 5.50 -7.49
N VAL A 62 -7.41 4.27 -7.48
CA VAL A 62 -7.36 3.42 -6.27
C VAL A 62 -6.60 4.14 -5.15
N PHE A 63 -5.53 4.85 -5.50
CA PHE A 63 -4.71 5.59 -4.53
C PHE A 63 -5.16 7.04 -4.31
N ALA A 64 -5.65 7.71 -5.35
CA ALA A 64 -5.84 9.15 -5.33
C ALA A 64 -7.27 9.60 -5.02
N ALA A 65 -8.29 8.80 -5.35
CA ALA A 65 -9.68 9.26 -5.29
C ALA A 65 -10.69 8.19 -4.87
N ALA A 66 -10.30 6.93 -4.75
CA ALA A 66 -11.23 5.89 -4.35
C ALA A 66 -11.61 6.05 -2.87
N ARG A 67 -12.91 5.94 -2.59
CA ARG A 67 -13.44 6.01 -1.23
C ARG A 67 -13.35 4.63 -0.59
N TRP A 68 -12.35 4.43 0.24
CA TRP A 68 -12.19 3.26 1.10
C TRP A 68 -11.43 3.66 2.36
N SER A 69 -11.65 2.96 3.45
CA SER A 69 -11.04 3.27 4.73
C SER A 69 -9.80 2.42 4.97
N LEU A 70 -8.66 3.09 5.19
CA LEU A 70 -7.43 2.43 5.63
C LEU A 70 -7.61 1.73 6.97
N ASP A 71 -8.37 2.33 7.89
CA ASP A 71 -8.63 1.76 9.22
C ASP A 71 -9.43 0.47 9.10
N GLN A 72 -10.49 0.45 8.28
CA GLN A 72 -11.27 -0.76 8.03
C GLN A 72 -10.43 -1.85 7.34
N LEU A 73 -9.57 -1.47 6.41
CA LEU A 73 -8.64 -2.42 5.80
C LEU A 73 -7.65 -2.97 6.83
N GLY A 74 -7.09 -2.08 7.66
CA GLY A 74 -6.18 -2.46 8.75
C GLY A 74 -6.82 -3.43 9.74
N LEU A 75 -8.05 -3.15 10.19
CA LEU A 75 -8.82 -4.03 11.05
C LEU A 75 -9.11 -5.39 10.38
N ALA A 76 -9.53 -5.38 9.11
CA ALA A 76 -9.78 -6.61 8.38
C ALA A 76 -8.52 -7.49 8.23
N VAL A 77 -7.36 -6.87 8.05
CA VAL A 77 -6.06 -7.58 8.02
C VAL A 77 -5.70 -8.10 9.42
N PHE A 78 -5.88 -7.27 10.45
CA PHE A 78 -5.62 -7.65 11.84
C PHE A 78 -6.45 -8.86 12.26
N ASP A 79 -7.75 -8.87 11.96
CA ASP A 79 -8.65 -9.99 12.25
C ASP A 79 -8.20 -11.30 11.59
N ARG A 80 -7.47 -11.23 10.48
CA ARG A 80 -6.90 -12.41 9.80
C ARG A 80 -5.62 -12.92 10.46
N ILE A 81 -4.87 -12.02 11.07
CA ILE A 81 -3.63 -12.35 11.76
C ILE A 81 -3.93 -12.84 13.18
N LEU A 82 -4.98 -12.30 13.81
CA LEU A 82 -5.33 -12.57 15.20
C LEU A 82 -5.38 -14.07 15.59
N PRO A 83 -5.96 -14.98 14.79
CA PRO A 83 -5.97 -16.42 15.12
C PRO A 83 -4.58 -17.06 15.15
N TRP A 84 -3.58 -16.41 14.57
CA TRP A 84 -2.19 -16.91 14.50
C TRP A 84 -1.34 -16.38 15.66
N LEU A 85 -1.85 -15.35 16.34
CA LEU A 85 -1.26 -14.83 17.56
C LEU A 85 -1.71 -15.71 18.73
N GLY A 86 -0.78 -16.08 19.60
CA GLY A 86 -1.08 -16.92 20.80
C GLY A 86 -2.08 -16.25 21.74
N LYS A 87 -2.56 -16.99 22.73
CA LYS A 87 -3.51 -16.51 23.76
C LYS A 87 -2.86 -15.62 24.82
N GLY A 88 -1.90 -14.81 24.48
CA GLY A 88 -1.19 -13.91 25.39
C GLY A 88 -1.43 -12.44 25.07
N PRO A 89 -0.80 -11.51 25.79
CA PRO A 89 -0.82 -10.10 25.46
C PRO A 89 -0.16 -9.87 24.09
N ILE A 90 -0.83 -9.06 23.26
CA ILE A 90 -0.32 -8.70 21.92
C ILE A 90 0.59 -7.48 22.09
N MET A 91 1.85 -7.64 21.73
CA MET A 91 2.82 -6.55 21.70
C MET A 91 2.74 -5.82 20.37
N LEU A 92 2.45 -4.52 20.37
CA LEU A 92 2.46 -3.66 19.20
C LEU A 92 3.72 -2.79 19.23
N GLY A 93 4.53 -2.89 18.18
CA GLY A 93 5.63 -1.98 17.95
C GLY A 93 5.17 -0.86 17.01
N LEU A 94 5.40 0.40 17.40
CA LEU A 94 5.22 1.57 16.54
C LEU A 94 6.59 2.14 16.22
N ASP A 95 6.85 2.39 14.95
CA ASP A 95 8.09 2.99 14.48
C ASP A 95 7.80 4.01 13.39
N ASP A 96 8.49 5.14 13.43
CA ASP A 96 8.39 6.20 12.43
C ASP A 96 9.35 5.90 11.28
N THR A 97 8.80 5.76 10.09
CA THR A 97 9.61 5.61 8.88
C THR A 97 9.63 6.90 8.08
N LEU A 98 10.79 7.53 8.01
CA LEU A 98 11.00 8.70 7.18
C LEU A 98 11.09 8.30 5.70
N ALA A 99 10.23 8.88 4.86
CA ALA A 99 10.21 8.62 3.43
C ALA A 99 10.61 9.88 2.65
N ARG A 100 11.72 9.83 1.94
CA ARG A 100 12.16 10.96 1.10
C ARG A 100 11.13 11.29 0.04
N LYS A 101 10.67 12.54 0.08
CA LYS A 101 9.75 13.09 -0.92
C LYS A 101 10.43 14.24 -1.66
N ARG A 102 10.20 14.29 -2.96
CA ARG A 102 10.70 15.38 -3.82
C ARG A 102 9.51 16.09 -4.44
N GLY A 103 9.47 17.40 -4.33
CA GLY A 103 8.43 18.23 -4.94
C GLY A 103 8.08 19.43 -4.07
N LEU A 104 7.76 20.55 -4.72
CA LEU A 104 7.48 21.82 -4.04
C LEU A 104 6.10 21.85 -3.36
N LYS A 105 5.20 20.93 -3.70
CA LYS A 105 3.80 20.92 -3.23
C LYS A 105 3.39 19.56 -2.69
N VAL A 106 4.26 18.87 -1.96
CA VAL A 106 3.92 17.59 -1.35
C VAL A 106 3.48 17.84 0.08
N TYR A 107 2.26 17.43 0.40
CA TYR A 107 1.72 17.56 1.75
C TYR A 107 2.57 16.78 2.77
N GLY A 108 2.81 17.39 3.92
CA GLY A 108 3.57 16.77 5.00
C GLY A 108 5.07 16.70 4.76
N VAL A 109 5.60 17.36 3.72
CA VAL A 109 7.05 17.49 3.55
C VAL A 109 7.58 18.56 4.48
N GLY A 110 8.61 18.22 5.24
CA GLY A 110 9.29 19.12 6.14
C GLY A 110 10.75 18.70 6.32
N MET A 111 11.51 19.56 6.97
CA MET A 111 12.89 19.24 7.35
C MET A 111 12.86 18.49 8.68
N HIS A 112 13.31 17.26 8.68
CA HIS A 112 13.32 16.39 9.85
C HIS A 112 14.75 15.96 10.20
N HIS A 113 14.98 15.71 11.47
CA HIS A 113 16.21 15.10 11.93
C HIS A 113 16.16 13.60 11.65
N ASP A 114 17.13 13.14 10.85
CA ASP A 114 17.32 11.71 10.60
C ASP A 114 18.49 11.23 11.48
N PRO A 115 18.27 10.37 12.46
CA PRO A 115 19.32 9.92 13.38
C PRO A 115 20.45 9.13 12.68
N LEU A 116 20.19 8.60 11.48
CA LEU A 116 21.19 7.84 10.72
C LEU A 116 22.06 8.73 9.81
N ILE A 117 21.48 9.82 9.27
CA ILE A 117 22.14 10.64 8.25
C ILE A 117 22.47 12.04 8.76
N SER A 118 21.67 12.56 9.69
CA SER A 118 21.87 13.90 10.24
C SER A 118 23.05 13.94 11.20
N THR A 119 23.87 15.00 11.09
CA THR A 119 24.97 15.27 12.04
C THR A 119 24.51 16.28 13.09
N ARG A 120 25.24 16.38 14.21
CA ARG A 120 24.93 17.37 15.26
C ARG A 120 24.91 18.83 14.77
N ARG A 121 25.54 19.13 13.63
CA ARG A 121 25.64 20.48 13.04
C ARG A 121 24.71 20.72 11.87
N VAL A 122 24.32 19.65 11.14
CA VAL A 122 23.41 19.75 9.98
C VAL A 122 22.38 18.67 10.16
N ALA A 123 21.21 19.05 10.57
CA ALA A 123 20.18 18.17 11.08
C ALA A 123 19.06 17.90 10.08
N LEU A 124 19.21 18.18 8.75
CA LEU A 124 17.98 18.37 8.00
C LEU A 124 18.02 17.65 6.66
N THR A 125 17.26 16.59 6.58
CA THR A 125 16.83 15.98 5.32
C THR A 125 15.36 16.31 5.07
N ASN A 126 15.02 16.58 3.83
CA ASN A 126 13.64 16.81 3.41
C ASN A 126 12.94 15.46 3.20
N TRP A 127 11.96 15.16 4.03
CA TRP A 127 11.19 13.92 4.03
C TRP A 127 9.71 14.15 3.76
#